data_eeb2eceba4b70b5cc5b6469ea561af86
#
_entry.id   eeb2eceba4b70b5cc5b6469ea561af86
#
_cell.length_a   1.000
_cell.length_b   1.000
_cell.length_c   1.000
_cell.angle_alpha   90.00
_cell.angle_beta   90.00
_cell.angle_gamma   90.00
#
_symmetry.space_group_name_H-M   'P 1'
#
loop_
_entity.id
_entity.type
_entity.pdbx_description
1 polymer ?
#
loop_
_entity_poly.entity_id
_entity_poly.type
_entity_poly.pdbx_seq_one_letter_code
_entity_poly.pdbx_strand_id
1 'polypeptide(L)'
;RQTSHSGSATTSKMVFNNTTDTTKAVNVIQNAVVSVINYQDDPSSSLSNPYIKLFGEDQAKENKDAELTIFSEGSGVIYRKDGNSAYVVTNNHVIDGAKRIEILMADGSKVVGELVGADTYSDLAVVKISSDKIKTIAEFADSSKLNVGEVAIAIGSPLGTQYANSVTEGIVSSLSRTVTLKNENGETVSTNAIQTDAAINPGNSGGPLINIEGQVIGINSSKISSTPTGNNGNSGAVEGIGFAIPSSDVIKIIKQLETNGEVIRPALGISMVNLNDLSTNALRQINIPTSVTGGI
;
A
#
# COMPACT_ATOMS: atom_id res chain seq x y z
N ARG A 1 -9.88 -63.41 -4.77
CA ARG A 1 -10.16 -62.81 -3.47
C ARG A 1 -9.50 -61.42 -3.48
N GLN A 2 -10.29 -60.38 -3.64
CA GLN A 2 -9.86 -59.00 -3.42
C GLN A 2 -9.86 -58.77 -1.90
N THR A 3 -8.69 -58.49 -1.33
CA THR A 3 -8.56 -57.94 0.02
C THR A 3 -8.80 -56.44 -0.01
N SER A 4 -9.97 -56.02 0.46
CA SER A 4 -10.28 -54.61 0.68
C SER A 4 -9.44 -54.13 1.87
N HIS A 5 -8.47 -53.24 1.57
CA HIS A 5 -7.78 -52.50 2.62
C HIS A 5 -8.67 -51.29 2.97
N SER A 6 -9.49 -51.43 3.99
CA SER A 6 -10.15 -50.31 4.66
C SER A 6 -9.18 -49.69 5.67
N GLY A 7 -8.20 -48.94 5.20
CA GLY A 7 -7.37 -48.09 6.04
C GLY A 7 -8.05 -46.76 6.21
N SER A 8 -8.54 -46.42 7.41
CA SER A 8 -8.94 -45.05 7.71
C SER A 8 -7.69 -44.16 7.73
N ALA A 9 -7.80 -42.97 7.15
CA ALA A 9 -6.73 -41.96 7.22
C ALA A 9 -6.43 -41.66 8.72
N THR A 10 -5.18 -41.80 9.11
CA THR A 10 -4.74 -41.44 10.44
C THR A 10 -3.89 -40.18 10.40
N THR A 11 -4.18 -39.24 11.29
CA THR A 11 -3.31 -38.04 11.47
C THR A 11 -2.04 -38.42 12.21
N SER A 12 -0.90 -37.91 11.74
CA SER A 12 0.37 -38.05 12.44
C SER A 12 0.30 -37.39 13.82
N LYS A 13 0.82 -38.06 14.84
CA LYS A 13 1.00 -37.51 16.19
C LYS A 13 2.31 -36.71 16.32
N MET A 14 3.11 -36.61 15.26
CA MET A 14 4.35 -35.85 15.31
C MET A 14 4.04 -34.35 15.30
N VAL A 15 4.43 -33.65 16.36
CA VAL A 15 4.37 -32.21 16.48
C VAL A 15 5.75 -31.67 16.12
N PHE A 16 5.85 -30.99 15.01
CA PHE A 16 7.07 -30.26 14.65
C PHE A 16 6.99 -28.84 15.20
N ASN A 17 7.98 -28.41 15.95
CA ASN A 17 8.15 -27.00 16.27
C ASN A 17 8.93 -26.34 15.12
N ASN A 18 8.19 -25.70 14.21
CA ASN A 18 8.76 -25.06 13.03
C ASN A 18 8.87 -23.54 13.24
N THR A 19 9.64 -23.13 14.24
CA THR A 19 9.92 -21.71 14.50
C THR A 19 11.16 -21.31 13.71
N THR A 20 10.97 -20.41 12.73
CA THR A 20 12.03 -19.82 11.90
C THR A 20 12.26 -18.37 12.28
N ASP A 21 13.32 -17.77 11.77
CA ASP A 21 13.57 -16.33 11.98
C ASP A 21 12.47 -15.49 11.32
N THR A 22 11.91 -15.95 10.19
CA THR A 22 10.73 -15.35 9.55
C THR A 22 9.53 -15.33 10.50
N THR A 23 9.21 -16.45 11.17
CA THR A 23 8.08 -16.48 12.12
C THR A 23 8.32 -15.55 13.30
N LYS A 24 9.55 -15.41 13.77
CA LYS A 24 9.91 -14.47 14.84
C LYS A 24 9.74 -13.03 14.38
N ALA A 25 10.22 -12.68 13.18
CA ALA A 25 10.09 -11.34 12.60
C ALA A 25 8.63 -10.93 12.46
N VAL A 26 7.77 -11.82 11.95
CA VAL A 26 6.32 -11.58 11.84
C VAL A 26 5.70 -11.35 13.21
N ASN A 27 6.05 -12.14 14.23
CA ASN A 27 5.52 -11.98 15.57
C ASN A 27 5.87 -10.63 16.22
N VAL A 28 7.00 -10.02 15.86
CA VAL A 28 7.39 -8.69 16.36
C VAL A 28 6.38 -7.61 15.94
N ILE A 29 5.90 -7.65 14.70
CA ILE A 29 5.15 -6.54 14.11
C ILE A 29 3.67 -6.84 13.86
N GLN A 30 3.25 -8.09 13.80
CA GLN A 30 1.91 -8.46 13.33
C GLN A 30 0.76 -7.71 14.02
N ASN A 31 0.91 -7.36 15.30
CA ASN A 31 -0.09 -6.61 16.05
C ASN A 31 -0.10 -5.09 15.74
N ALA A 32 0.88 -4.60 15.00
CA ALA A 32 0.92 -3.23 14.47
C ALA A 32 0.41 -3.15 13.02
N VAL A 33 0.16 -4.29 12.37
CA VAL A 33 -0.43 -4.35 11.03
C VAL A 33 -1.94 -4.37 11.12
N VAL A 34 -2.61 -3.51 10.37
CA VAL A 34 -4.06 -3.30 10.42
C VAL A 34 -4.68 -3.37 9.03
N SER A 35 -5.99 -3.66 8.96
CA SER A 35 -6.76 -3.43 7.75
C SER A 35 -7.23 -1.99 7.69
N VAL A 36 -7.19 -1.40 6.50
CA VAL A 36 -7.70 -0.06 6.23
C VAL A 36 -8.88 -0.19 5.27
N ILE A 37 -10.04 0.27 5.69
CA ILE A 37 -11.29 0.12 4.95
C ILE A 37 -11.81 1.50 4.57
N ASN A 38 -12.01 1.69 3.27
CA ASN A 38 -12.52 2.91 2.66
C ASN A 38 -14.01 2.74 2.35
N TYR A 39 -14.84 3.53 2.98
CA TYR A 39 -16.26 3.60 2.72
C TYR A 39 -16.61 4.84 1.91
N GLN A 40 -17.43 4.65 0.89
CA GLN A 40 -17.96 5.72 0.04
C GLN A 40 -19.46 5.57 -0.13
N ASP A 41 -20.10 6.61 -0.65
CA ASP A 41 -21.52 6.58 -0.98
C ASP A 41 -21.79 5.50 -2.03
N ASP A 42 -22.84 4.69 -1.83
CA ASP A 42 -23.26 3.70 -2.83
C ASP A 42 -23.82 4.45 -4.06
N PRO A 43 -23.17 4.33 -5.24
CA PRO A 43 -23.67 4.98 -6.46
C PRO A 43 -25.07 4.49 -6.87
N SER A 44 -25.44 3.28 -6.44
CA SER A 44 -26.77 2.71 -6.73
C SER A 44 -27.86 3.25 -5.82
N SER A 45 -27.52 3.72 -4.62
CA SER A 45 -28.48 4.25 -3.66
C SER A 45 -29.12 5.55 -4.13
N SER A 46 -28.36 6.37 -4.88
CA SER A 46 -28.88 7.62 -5.45
C SER A 46 -29.89 7.39 -6.59
N LEU A 47 -29.76 6.29 -7.32
CA LEU A 47 -30.63 5.95 -8.45
C LEU A 47 -31.88 5.16 -8.03
N SER A 48 -31.82 4.44 -6.91
CA SER A 48 -32.89 3.57 -6.41
C SER A 48 -33.72 4.21 -5.30
N ASN A 49 -33.32 5.38 -4.77
CA ASN A 49 -34.08 6.05 -3.72
C ASN A 49 -35.36 6.69 -4.28
N PRO A 50 -36.54 6.14 -4.00
CA PRO A 50 -37.81 6.68 -4.50
C PRO A 50 -38.08 8.12 -4.05
N TYR A 51 -37.45 8.60 -2.98
CA TYR A 51 -37.54 9.97 -2.49
C TYR A 51 -36.86 10.97 -3.44
N ILE A 52 -35.68 10.62 -3.99
CA ILE A 52 -34.97 11.47 -4.95
C ILE A 52 -35.78 11.59 -6.24
N LYS A 53 -36.42 10.49 -6.67
CA LYS A 53 -37.30 10.47 -7.84
C LYS A 53 -38.53 11.33 -7.70
N LEU A 54 -39.03 11.51 -6.47
CA LEU A 54 -40.31 12.21 -6.20
C LEU A 54 -40.12 13.69 -5.84
N PHE A 55 -39.03 14.06 -5.16
CA PHE A 55 -38.84 15.38 -4.54
C PHE A 55 -37.60 16.16 -5.00
N GLY A 56 -36.78 15.59 -5.89
CA GLY A 56 -35.55 16.21 -6.41
C GLY A 56 -34.34 16.12 -5.45
N GLU A 57 -33.15 16.39 -5.98
CA GLU A 57 -31.86 16.26 -5.27
C GLU A 57 -31.71 17.17 -4.04
N ASP A 58 -32.40 18.32 -4.00
CA ASP A 58 -32.25 19.31 -2.93
C ASP A 58 -32.86 18.85 -1.59
N GLN A 59 -33.83 17.96 -1.63
CA GLN A 59 -34.45 17.41 -0.39
C GLN A 59 -33.76 16.13 0.10
N ALA A 60 -32.92 15.51 -0.72
CA ALA A 60 -32.14 14.31 -0.35
C ALA A 60 -30.94 14.64 0.53
N LYS A 61 -30.52 15.89 0.62
CA LYS A 61 -29.36 16.32 1.44
C LYS A 61 -29.55 16.22 2.94
N GLU A 62 -30.78 16.02 3.43
CA GLU A 62 -31.07 15.84 4.88
C GLU A 62 -31.06 14.37 5.33
N ASN A 63 -31.03 13.40 4.42
CA ASN A 63 -30.89 12.00 4.79
C ASN A 63 -29.38 11.67 5.01
N LYS A 64 -28.93 11.86 6.26
CA LYS A 64 -27.57 11.53 6.72
C LYS A 64 -27.23 10.03 6.74
N ASP A 65 -28.15 9.17 6.32
CA ASP A 65 -28.03 7.72 6.23
C ASP A 65 -27.95 7.24 4.78
N ALA A 66 -27.24 7.96 3.90
CA ALA A 66 -26.79 7.36 2.66
C ALA A 66 -25.95 6.13 3.04
N GLU A 67 -26.40 4.95 2.63
CA GLU A 67 -25.77 3.69 2.98
C GLU A 67 -24.35 3.68 2.41
N LEU A 68 -23.35 3.81 3.29
CA LEU A 68 -21.96 3.76 2.91
C LEU A 68 -21.60 2.31 2.59
N THR A 69 -20.96 2.09 1.45
CA THR A 69 -20.45 0.78 1.03
C THR A 69 -18.94 0.76 1.04
N ILE A 70 -18.38 -0.43 1.20
CA ILE A 70 -16.94 -0.62 1.10
C ILE A 70 -16.53 -0.41 -0.36
N PHE A 71 -15.69 0.60 -0.60
CA PHE A 71 -15.17 0.93 -1.92
C PHE A 71 -13.82 0.24 -2.17
N SER A 72 -12.91 0.29 -1.19
CA SER A 72 -11.61 -0.36 -1.26
C SER A 72 -11.13 -0.78 0.11
N GLU A 73 -10.27 -1.76 0.13
CA GLU A 73 -9.59 -2.27 1.31
C GLU A 73 -8.10 -2.44 1.03
N GLY A 74 -7.30 -2.25 2.06
CA GLY A 74 -5.87 -2.46 2.03
C GLY A 74 -5.35 -2.66 3.43
N SER A 75 -4.07 -2.44 3.60
CA SER A 75 -3.37 -2.59 4.86
C SER A 75 -2.77 -1.27 5.34
N GLY A 76 -2.37 -1.24 6.60
CA GLY A 76 -1.66 -0.12 7.20
C GLY A 76 -0.76 -0.58 8.33
N VAL A 77 0.06 0.33 8.82
CA VAL A 77 1.02 0.09 9.90
C VAL A 77 0.89 1.17 10.96
N ILE A 78 0.68 0.75 12.21
CA ILE A 78 0.72 1.65 13.36
C ILE A 78 2.19 1.95 13.68
N TYR A 79 2.61 3.20 13.52
CA TYR A 79 4.02 3.58 13.66
C TYR A 79 4.30 4.56 14.81
N ARG A 80 3.27 5.20 15.36
CA ARG A 80 3.43 6.16 16.44
C ARG A 80 2.21 6.18 17.36
N LYS A 81 2.47 6.35 18.64
CA LYS A 81 1.47 6.62 19.67
C LYS A 81 1.84 7.91 20.40
N ASP A 82 0.86 8.79 20.57
CA ASP A 82 1.04 10.08 21.23
C ASP A 82 -0.23 10.42 22.02
N GLY A 83 -0.12 10.35 23.35
CA GLY A 83 -1.26 10.52 24.24
C GLY A 83 -2.40 9.57 23.93
N ASN A 84 -3.58 10.11 23.65
CA ASN A 84 -4.79 9.36 23.33
C ASN A 84 -4.91 9.00 21.84
N SER A 85 -3.91 9.33 21.04
CA SER A 85 -3.89 9.09 19.59
C SER A 85 -2.83 8.10 19.18
N ALA A 86 -3.08 7.37 18.12
CA ALA A 86 -2.10 6.57 17.39
C ALA A 86 -2.19 6.89 15.90
N TYR A 87 -1.11 6.67 15.18
CA TYR A 87 -0.97 7.05 13.78
C TYR A 87 -0.67 5.83 12.94
N VAL A 88 -1.40 5.71 11.86
CA VAL A 88 -1.31 4.62 10.88
C VAL A 88 -0.82 5.22 9.57
N VAL A 89 0.22 4.63 8.98
CA VAL A 89 0.61 4.88 7.60
C VAL A 89 -0.05 3.84 6.69
N THR A 90 -0.55 4.28 5.54
CA THR A 90 -1.13 3.43 4.50
C THR A 90 -0.86 4.06 3.13
N ASN A 91 -1.35 3.47 2.05
CA ASN A 91 -1.29 4.09 0.73
C ASN A 91 -2.44 5.09 0.51
N ASN A 92 -2.14 6.16 -0.24
CA ASN A 92 -3.16 7.12 -0.64
C ASN A 92 -4.28 6.46 -1.45
N HIS A 93 -3.96 5.60 -2.43
CA HIS A 93 -4.98 4.95 -3.26
C HIS A 93 -5.94 4.06 -2.47
N VAL A 94 -5.55 3.61 -1.26
CA VAL A 94 -6.43 2.81 -0.39
C VAL A 94 -7.53 3.67 0.21
N ILE A 95 -7.24 4.94 0.55
CA ILE A 95 -8.17 5.82 1.27
C ILE A 95 -8.74 6.96 0.41
N ASP A 96 -8.32 7.06 -0.83
CA ASP A 96 -8.73 8.14 -1.72
C ASP A 96 -10.25 8.19 -1.89
N GLY A 97 -10.81 9.40 -1.82
CA GLY A 97 -12.26 9.63 -1.90
C GLY A 97 -13.08 9.10 -0.73
N ALA A 98 -12.46 8.60 0.35
CA ALA A 98 -13.19 8.03 1.48
C ALA A 98 -14.11 9.07 2.16
N LYS A 99 -15.36 8.70 2.37
CA LYS A 99 -16.29 9.41 3.25
C LYS A 99 -16.08 9.00 4.71
N ARG A 100 -15.68 7.76 4.92
CA ARG A 100 -15.35 7.20 6.22
C ARG A 100 -14.21 6.21 6.06
N ILE A 101 -13.24 6.30 6.95
CA ILE A 101 -12.14 5.35 7.07
C ILE A 101 -12.35 4.55 8.35
N GLU A 102 -12.31 3.24 8.26
CA GLU A 102 -12.26 2.35 9.41
C GLU A 102 -10.98 1.56 9.43
N ILE A 103 -10.43 1.40 10.61
CA ILE A 103 -9.24 0.59 10.87
C ILE A 103 -9.68 -0.65 11.66
N LEU A 104 -9.42 -1.82 11.09
CA LEU A 104 -9.63 -3.10 11.74
C LEU A 104 -8.31 -3.58 12.31
N MET A 105 -8.27 -3.74 13.63
CA MET A 105 -7.10 -4.17 14.39
C MET A 105 -6.90 -5.67 14.32
N ALA A 106 -5.69 -6.12 14.66
CA ALA A 106 -5.35 -7.55 14.74
C ALA A 106 -6.22 -8.34 15.73
N ASP A 107 -6.77 -7.69 16.76
CA ASP A 107 -7.70 -8.29 17.74
C ASP A 107 -9.15 -8.36 17.24
N GLY A 108 -9.43 -7.92 16.01
CA GLY A 108 -10.76 -7.86 15.40
C GLY A 108 -11.58 -6.63 15.77
N SER A 109 -11.07 -5.73 16.60
CA SER A 109 -11.78 -4.48 16.92
C SER A 109 -11.66 -3.47 15.79
N LYS A 110 -12.75 -2.73 15.53
CA LYS A 110 -12.81 -1.64 14.54
C LYS A 110 -12.81 -0.29 15.24
N VAL A 111 -12.08 0.65 14.68
CA VAL A 111 -12.10 2.05 15.09
C VAL A 111 -12.22 2.96 13.86
N VAL A 112 -12.88 4.11 14.04
CA VAL A 112 -12.95 5.13 12.99
C VAL A 112 -11.62 5.87 12.93
N GLY A 113 -11.11 6.04 11.72
CA GLY A 113 -9.89 6.80 11.44
C GLY A 113 -10.21 8.22 10.95
N GLU A 114 -9.35 9.16 11.32
CA GLU A 114 -9.36 10.53 10.84
C GLU A 114 -8.16 10.73 9.90
N LEU A 115 -8.40 11.19 8.68
CA LEU A 115 -7.32 11.50 7.75
C LEU A 115 -6.51 12.70 8.26
N VAL A 116 -5.22 12.49 8.49
CA VAL A 116 -4.28 13.56 8.88
C VAL A 116 -3.71 14.25 7.66
N GLY A 117 -3.35 13.49 6.64
CA GLY A 117 -2.83 14.00 5.38
C GLY A 117 -2.57 12.87 4.40
N ALA A 118 -2.51 13.22 3.13
CA ALA A 118 -2.26 12.30 2.05
C ALA A 118 -1.43 12.95 0.93
N ASP A 119 -0.72 12.12 0.19
CA ASP A 119 0.12 12.53 -0.91
C ASP A 119 -0.01 11.56 -2.07
N THR A 120 -0.59 12.03 -3.17
CA THR A 120 -0.82 11.23 -4.38
C THR A 120 0.48 10.88 -5.12
N TYR A 121 1.52 11.71 -4.97
CA TYR A 121 2.81 11.50 -5.64
C TYR A 121 3.61 10.35 -5.04
N SER A 122 3.65 10.28 -3.72
CA SER A 122 4.33 9.17 -3.02
C SER A 122 3.40 8.00 -2.74
N ASP A 123 2.10 8.14 -3.01
CA ASP A 123 1.07 7.15 -2.69
C ASP A 123 1.03 6.80 -1.18
N LEU A 124 1.24 7.79 -0.31
CA LEU A 124 1.19 7.62 1.14
C LEU A 124 0.08 8.47 1.77
N ALA A 125 -0.47 7.96 2.85
CA ALA A 125 -1.44 8.65 3.69
C ALA A 125 -1.20 8.34 5.16
N VAL A 126 -1.58 9.28 6.04
CA VAL A 126 -1.55 9.13 7.49
C VAL A 126 -2.96 9.25 8.04
N VAL A 127 -3.34 8.27 8.83
CA VAL A 127 -4.65 8.19 9.50
C VAL A 127 -4.43 8.17 11.01
N LYS A 128 -5.15 9.01 11.73
CA LYS A 128 -5.17 9.06 13.20
C LYS A 128 -6.33 8.25 13.75
N ILE A 129 -6.06 7.49 14.81
CA ILE A 129 -7.05 6.66 15.54
C ILE A 129 -6.90 6.85 17.03
N SER A 130 -7.89 6.39 17.81
CA SER A 130 -7.74 6.26 19.27
C SER A 130 -6.64 5.26 19.63
N SER A 131 -5.83 5.58 20.65
CA SER A 131 -4.72 4.74 21.09
C SER A 131 -5.09 3.72 22.18
N ASP A 132 -6.36 3.68 22.61
CA ASP A 132 -6.78 2.91 23.81
C ASP A 132 -6.41 1.42 23.75
N LYS A 133 -6.47 0.82 22.55
CA LYS A 133 -6.21 -0.60 22.33
C LYS A 133 -4.83 -0.88 21.73
N ILE A 134 -4.01 0.15 21.51
CA ILE A 134 -2.72 0.01 20.84
C ILE A 134 -1.64 -0.43 21.84
N LYS A 135 -1.10 -1.62 21.62
CA LYS A 135 -0.03 -2.22 22.44
C LYS A 135 1.30 -2.30 21.69
N THR A 136 1.26 -2.41 20.37
CA THR A 136 2.43 -2.61 19.51
C THR A 136 2.54 -1.49 18.51
N ILE A 137 3.74 -0.97 18.35
CA ILE A 137 4.11 0.07 17.40
C ILE A 137 5.24 -0.49 16.55
N ALA A 138 5.17 -0.32 15.23
CA ALA A 138 6.22 -0.74 14.33
C ALA A 138 7.42 0.19 14.41
N GLU A 139 8.61 -0.41 14.32
CA GLU A 139 9.87 0.31 14.19
C GLU A 139 10.32 0.35 12.73
N PHE A 140 10.87 1.47 12.28
CA PHE A 140 11.44 1.62 10.95
C PHE A 140 12.95 1.36 10.98
N ALA A 141 13.43 0.54 10.04
CA ALA A 141 14.85 0.42 9.75
C ALA A 141 15.29 1.53 8.77
N ASP A 142 16.57 1.79 8.73
CA ASP A 142 17.18 2.70 7.75
C ASP A 142 17.33 1.97 6.40
N SER A 143 16.46 2.25 5.45
CA SER A 143 16.47 1.61 4.13
C SER A 143 17.70 1.94 3.29
N SER A 144 18.48 2.97 3.65
CA SER A 144 19.73 3.30 2.96
C SER A 144 20.86 2.30 3.24
N LYS A 145 20.69 1.47 4.26
CA LYS A 145 21.68 0.45 4.70
C LYS A 145 21.34 -0.96 4.21
N LEU A 146 20.25 -1.14 3.49
CA LEU A 146 19.84 -2.43 2.95
C LEU A 146 20.82 -2.92 1.88
N ASN A 147 20.93 -4.23 1.77
CA ASN A 147 21.67 -4.88 0.68
C ASN A 147 20.71 -5.72 -0.17
N VAL A 148 21.02 -5.81 -1.45
CA VAL A 148 20.35 -6.74 -2.36
C VAL A 148 20.61 -8.17 -1.90
N GLY A 149 19.56 -9.00 -1.86
CA GLY A 149 19.61 -10.37 -1.37
C GLY A 149 19.20 -10.54 0.09
N GLU A 150 19.01 -9.46 0.86
CA GLU A 150 18.44 -9.56 2.21
C GLU A 150 17.00 -10.05 2.17
N VAL A 151 16.58 -10.80 3.19
CA VAL A 151 15.19 -11.26 3.34
C VAL A 151 14.24 -10.08 3.45
N ALA A 152 13.17 -10.13 2.68
CA ALA A 152 12.09 -9.15 2.70
C ALA A 152 10.75 -9.88 2.88
N ILE A 153 10.00 -9.48 3.89
CA ILE A 153 8.72 -10.11 4.25
C ILE A 153 7.62 -9.06 4.13
N ALA A 154 6.67 -9.29 3.23
CA ALA A 154 5.51 -8.44 3.07
C ALA A 154 4.36 -8.96 3.93
N ILE A 155 3.76 -8.07 4.71
CA ILE A 155 2.63 -8.41 5.59
C ILE A 155 1.45 -7.54 5.22
N GLY A 156 0.27 -8.16 5.12
CA GLY A 156 -0.99 -7.48 4.89
C GLY A 156 -2.09 -8.04 5.77
N SER A 157 -3.16 -7.28 5.88
CA SER A 157 -4.39 -7.68 6.55
C SER A 157 -5.59 -7.46 5.62
N PRO A 158 -5.61 -8.12 4.44
CA PRO A 158 -6.67 -7.94 3.48
C PRO A 158 -7.97 -8.57 3.98
N LEU A 159 -9.10 -7.97 3.58
CA LEU A 159 -10.44 -8.50 3.84
C LEU A 159 -10.74 -8.75 5.34
N GLY A 160 -10.19 -7.92 6.21
CA GLY A 160 -10.46 -7.98 7.64
C GLY A 160 -9.91 -9.23 8.31
N THR A 161 -10.67 -9.77 9.27
CA THR A 161 -10.24 -10.92 10.09
C THR A 161 -10.08 -12.22 9.31
N GLN A 162 -10.67 -12.34 8.12
CA GLN A 162 -10.66 -13.56 7.34
C GLN A 162 -9.29 -13.88 6.74
N TYR A 163 -8.51 -12.84 6.42
CA TYR A 163 -7.15 -12.95 5.86
C TYR A 163 -6.14 -12.05 6.61
N ALA A 164 -6.43 -11.74 7.88
CA ALA A 164 -5.53 -10.96 8.71
C ALA A 164 -4.13 -11.58 8.74
N ASN A 165 -3.09 -10.72 8.61
CA ASN A 165 -1.69 -11.12 8.61
C ASN A 165 -1.33 -12.12 7.50
N SER A 166 -1.83 -11.89 6.29
CA SER A 166 -1.31 -12.57 5.10
C SER A 166 0.16 -12.21 4.91
N VAL A 167 1.03 -13.22 4.87
CA VAL A 167 2.49 -13.05 4.81
C VAL A 167 3.03 -13.65 3.53
N THR A 168 3.86 -12.89 2.83
CA THR A 168 4.68 -13.37 1.71
C THR A 168 6.14 -13.04 1.95
N GLU A 169 7.04 -13.94 1.59
CA GLU A 169 8.48 -13.80 1.80
C GLU A 169 9.21 -13.83 0.45
N GLY A 170 10.24 -13.05 0.35
CA GLY A 170 11.18 -12.99 -0.74
C GLY A 170 12.45 -12.29 -0.30
N ILE A 171 13.10 -11.61 -1.22
CA ILE A 171 14.33 -10.86 -0.98
C ILE A 171 14.21 -9.41 -1.49
N VAL A 172 15.10 -8.58 -1.05
CA VAL A 172 15.38 -7.28 -1.67
C VAL A 172 16.06 -7.55 -3.02
N SER A 173 15.31 -7.35 -4.11
CA SER A 173 15.81 -7.61 -5.47
C SER A 173 16.59 -6.44 -6.06
N SER A 174 16.22 -5.20 -5.65
CA SER A 174 16.90 -3.95 -6.03
C SER A 174 16.56 -2.84 -5.06
N LEU A 175 17.50 -1.89 -4.84
CA LEU A 175 17.36 -0.83 -3.84
C LEU A 175 16.92 0.53 -4.39
N SER A 176 17.17 0.79 -5.66
CA SER A 176 16.98 2.12 -6.26
C SER A 176 16.40 1.99 -7.65
N ARG A 177 15.16 1.52 -7.71
CA ARG A 177 14.39 1.57 -8.95
C ARG A 177 13.63 2.88 -9.01
N THR A 178 13.96 3.70 -9.97
CA THR A 178 13.08 4.81 -10.34
C THR A 178 11.91 4.22 -11.10
N VAL A 179 10.76 4.23 -10.46
CA VAL A 179 9.51 3.78 -11.08
C VAL A 179 8.72 5.00 -11.50
N THR A 180 8.33 5.01 -12.76
CA THR A 180 7.55 6.09 -13.34
C THR A 180 6.07 5.70 -13.31
N LEU A 181 5.27 6.48 -12.63
CA LEU A 181 3.82 6.28 -12.49
C LEU A 181 3.08 7.41 -13.19
N LYS A 182 1.88 7.14 -13.66
CA LYS A 182 0.90 8.18 -13.97
C LYS A 182 -0.01 8.36 -12.76
N ASN A 183 -0.08 9.59 -12.25
CA ASN A 183 -1.08 9.92 -11.23
C ASN A 183 -2.49 9.99 -11.87
N GLU A 184 -3.51 10.20 -11.05
CA GLU A 184 -4.91 10.29 -11.50
C GLU A 184 -5.16 11.47 -12.46
N ASN A 185 -4.33 12.50 -12.39
CA ASN A 185 -4.35 13.65 -13.30
C ASN A 185 -3.60 13.39 -14.61
N GLY A 186 -3.05 12.19 -14.82
CA GLY A 186 -2.26 11.83 -16.00
C GLY A 186 -0.82 12.34 -15.99
N GLU A 187 -0.38 12.98 -14.90
CA GLU A 187 0.99 13.47 -14.75
C GLU A 187 1.95 12.31 -14.49
N THR A 188 3.12 12.39 -15.05
CA THR A 188 4.19 11.42 -14.86
C THR A 188 4.93 11.71 -13.55
N VAL A 189 4.92 10.78 -12.62
CA VAL A 189 5.62 10.86 -11.35
C VAL A 189 6.69 9.79 -11.29
N SER A 190 7.91 10.19 -10.93
CA SER A 190 9.00 9.25 -10.68
C SER A 190 9.20 9.11 -9.17
N THR A 191 9.21 7.88 -8.69
CA THR A 191 9.45 7.56 -7.28
C THR A 191 10.54 6.51 -7.15
N ASN A 192 11.31 6.61 -6.07
CA ASN A 192 12.22 5.54 -5.69
C ASN A 192 11.43 4.38 -5.08
N ALA A 193 11.80 3.16 -5.43
CA ALA A 193 11.18 1.98 -4.87
C ALA A 193 12.23 0.89 -4.58
N ILE A 194 11.98 0.14 -3.51
CA ILE A 194 12.63 -1.15 -3.26
C ILE A 194 11.90 -2.17 -4.12
N GLN A 195 12.64 -2.93 -4.92
CA GLN A 195 12.11 -4.07 -5.65
C GLN A 195 12.25 -5.33 -4.81
N THR A 196 11.21 -6.16 -4.78
CA THR A 196 11.20 -7.46 -4.10
C THR A 196 10.48 -8.50 -4.97
N ASP A 197 10.81 -9.76 -4.78
CA ASP A 197 10.05 -10.89 -5.35
C ASP A 197 9.02 -11.47 -4.37
N ALA A 198 8.94 -10.95 -3.14
CA ALA A 198 7.79 -11.18 -2.28
C ALA A 198 6.52 -10.71 -2.98
N ALA A 199 5.47 -11.52 -2.98
CA ALA A 199 4.23 -11.20 -3.68
C ALA A 199 3.56 -9.95 -3.11
N ILE A 200 3.46 -8.90 -3.92
CA ILE A 200 2.76 -7.65 -3.61
C ILE A 200 1.46 -7.60 -4.42
N ASN A 201 0.35 -7.37 -3.73
CA ASN A 201 -0.99 -7.33 -4.30
C ASN A 201 -1.85 -6.28 -3.57
N PRO A 202 -3.08 -5.99 -4.04
CA PRO A 202 -3.93 -4.99 -3.40
C PRO A 202 -4.17 -5.24 -1.90
N GLY A 203 -4.19 -6.50 -1.46
CA GLY A 203 -4.45 -6.83 -0.07
C GLY A 203 -3.33 -6.45 0.90
N ASN A 204 -2.06 -6.49 0.50
CA ASN A 204 -0.95 -6.05 1.33
C ASN A 204 -0.45 -4.62 1.02
N SER A 205 -1.12 -3.95 0.08
CA SER A 205 -0.88 -2.53 -0.25
C SER A 205 -1.12 -1.64 0.97
N GLY A 206 -0.17 -0.80 1.31
CA GLY A 206 -0.17 0.02 2.53
C GLY A 206 0.38 -0.68 3.77
N GLY A 207 0.52 -2.01 3.74
CA GLY A 207 1.19 -2.79 4.78
C GLY A 207 2.71 -2.72 4.69
N PRO A 208 3.42 -3.25 5.70
CA PRO A 208 4.87 -3.17 5.77
C PRO A 208 5.54 -4.22 4.89
N LEU A 209 6.68 -3.84 4.32
CA LEU A 209 7.77 -4.72 3.97
C LEU A 209 8.77 -4.69 5.12
N ILE A 210 9.12 -5.82 5.70
CA ILE A 210 10.00 -5.90 6.89
C ILE A 210 11.26 -6.71 6.61
N ASN A 211 12.30 -6.45 7.40
CA ASN A 211 13.50 -7.26 7.46
C ASN A 211 13.30 -8.46 8.41
N ILE A 212 14.33 -9.29 8.54
CA ILE A 212 14.31 -10.48 9.39
C ILE A 212 14.26 -10.16 10.91
N GLU A 213 14.47 -8.92 11.30
CA GLU A 213 14.36 -8.44 12.68
C GLU A 213 12.95 -7.90 13.00
N GLY A 214 12.06 -7.86 12.02
CA GLY A 214 10.70 -7.35 12.18
C GLY A 214 10.57 -5.83 12.04
N GLN A 215 11.61 -5.16 11.53
CA GLN A 215 11.61 -3.72 11.32
C GLN A 215 11.11 -3.39 9.91
N VAL A 216 10.38 -2.29 9.76
CA VAL A 216 9.84 -1.81 8.49
C VAL A 216 10.97 -1.24 7.63
N ILE A 217 11.19 -1.84 6.46
CA ILE A 217 12.13 -1.36 5.45
C ILE A 217 11.43 -0.60 4.31
N GLY A 218 10.11 -0.77 4.18
CA GLY A 218 9.30 -0.05 3.20
C GLY A 218 7.80 -0.26 3.42
N ILE A 219 7.00 0.47 2.65
CA ILE A 219 5.54 0.32 2.58
C ILE A 219 5.17 -0.22 1.21
N ASN A 220 4.51 -1.37 1.19
CA ASN A 220 4.11 -2.05 -0.05
C ASN A 220 3.13 -1.19 -0.85
N SER A 221 3.25 -1.17 -2.18
CA SER A 221 2.29 -0.52 -3.07
C SER A 221 2.02 -1.37 -4.30
N SER A 222 0.80 -1.88 -4.41
CA SER A 222 0.35 -2.61 -5.58
C SER A 222 0.19 -1.70 -6.81
N LYS A 223 -0.07 -0.41 -6.60
CA LYS A 223 -0.14 0.58 -7.69
C LYS A 223 1.19 0.70 -8.44
N ILE A 224 2.30 0.71 -7.70
CA ILE A 224 3.65 0.73 -8.27
C ILE A 224 3.95 -0.61 -8.97
N SER A 225 3.55 -1.71 -8.38
CA SER A 225 3.80 -3.07 -8.89
C SER A 225 3.00 -3.40 -10.16
N SER A 226 1.91 -2.68 -10.42
CA SER A 226 1.00 -2.91 -11.56
C SER A 226 1.28 -2.01 -12.77
N THR A 227 2.41 -1.28 -12.78
CA THR A 227 2.70 -0.34 -13.87
C THR A 227 2.91 -1.09 -15.19
N PRO A 228 2.25 -0.69 -16.28
CA PRO A 228 2.38 -1.37 -17.58
C PRO A 228 3.80 -1.26 -18.10
N THR A 229 4.49 -2.38 -18.23
CA THR A 229 5.79 -2.47 -18.89
C THR A 229 5.54 -2.77 -20.37
N GLY A 230 5.20 -1.76 -21.16
CA GLY A 230 5.11 -1.95 -22.61
C GLY A 230 3.91 -1.28 -23.30
N ASN A 231 4.08 -1.03 -24.59
CA ASN A 231 3.20 -0.28 -25.50
C ASN A 231 1.86 -0.99 -25.82
N ASN A 232 1.52 -2.12 -25.23
CA ASN A 232 0.37 -2.94 -25.61
C ASN A 232 -0.82 -2.91 -24.64
N GLY A 233 -0.87 -1.96 -23.70
CA GLY A 233 -2.09 -1.72 -22.91
C GLY A 233 -2.55 -2.87 -21.99
N ASN A 234 -1.76 -3.91 -21.84
CA ASN A 234 -2.09 -5.04 -20.97
C ASN A 234 -1.50 -4.77 -19.57
N SER A 235 -2.34 -4.28 -18.66
CA SER A 235 -2.03 -4.04 -17.25
C SER A 235 -1.95 -5.38 -16.50
N GLY A 236 -0.93 -6.18 -16.79
CA GLY A 236 -0.64 -7.40 -16.04
C GLY A 236 0.44 -7.10 -15.01
N ALA A 237 0.22 -7.45 -13.74
CA ALA A 237 1.32 -7.52 -12.79
C ALA A 237 2.36 -8.51 -13.33
N VAL A 238 3.62 -8.08 -13.42
CA VAL A 238 4.70 -8.99 -13.80
C VAL A 238 4.97 -9.88 -12.59
N GLU A 239 4.80 -11.18 -12.75
CA GLU A 239 5.01 -12.15 -11.69
C GLU A 239 6.47 -12.07 -11.19
N GLY A 240 6.66 -12.05 -9.86
CA GLY A 240 7.98 -11.96 -9.24
C GLY A 240 8.59 -10.55 -9.19
N ILE A 241 7.81 -9.50 -9.50
CA ILE A 241 8.25 -8.11 -9.35
C ILE A 241 7.22 -7.35 -8.50
N GLY A 242 7.60 -7.05 -7.27
CA GLY A 242 6.87 -6.20 -6.34
C GLY A 242 7.68 -4.97 -5.97
N PHE A 243 7.01 -3.93 -5.51
CA PHE A 243 7.64 -2.67 -5.09
C PHE A 243 7.12 -2.19 -3.75
N ALA A 244 8.02 -1.58 -3.00
CA ALA A 244 7.71 -0.89 -1.75
C ALA A 244 8.38 0.49 -1.71
N ILE A 245 7.71 1.45 -1.08
CA ILE A 245 8.25 2.79 -0.84
C ILE A 245 9.29 2.67 0.28
N PRO A 246 10.55 3.09 0.07
CA PRO A 246 11.62 2.93 1.07
C PRO A 246 11.29 3.62 2.39
N SER A 247 11.61 2.99 3.52
CA SER A 247 11.32 3.52 4.86
C SER A 247 11.91 4.91 5.11
N SER A 248 13.09 5.20 4.58
CA SER A 248 13.71 6.51 4.72
C SER A 248 12.91 7.63 4.03
N ASP A 249 12.23 7.31 2.92
CA ASP A 249 11.33 8.25 2.24
C ASP A 249 9.99 8.32 2.97
N VAL A 250 9.46 7.18 3.44
CA VAL A 250 8.23 7.13 4.24
C VAL A 250 8.33 8.06 5.45
N ILE A 251 9.42 7.97 6.23
CA ILE A 251 9.63 8.80 7.43
C ILE A 251 9.60 10.30 7.10
N LYS A 252 10.24 10.71 6.00
CA LYS A 252 10.25 12.13 5.57
C LYS A 252 8.86 12.61 5.18
N ILE A 253 8.10 11.77 4.48
CA ILE A 253 6.78 12.10 3.96
C ILE A 253 5.76 12.14 5.09
N ILE A 254 5.69 11.12 5.96
CA ILE A 254 4.74 11.11 7.09
C ILE A 254 4.94 12.29 8.02
N LYS A 255 6.19 12.73 8.23
CA LYS A 255 6.49 13.92 9.03
C LYS A 255 5.87 15.19 8.42
N GLN A 256 5.91 15.35 7.10
CA GLN A 256 5.28 16.48 6.43
C GLN A 256 3.76 16.37 6.47
N LEU A 257 3.20 15.17 6.26
CA LEU A 257 1.76 14.93 6.34
C LEU A 257 1.22 15.22 7.75
N GLU A 258 1.92 14.83 8.80
CA GLU A 258 1.56 15.16 10.19
C GLU A 258 1.62 16.65 10.49
N THR A 259 2.60 17.36 9.95
CA THR A 259 2.84 18.78 10.23
C THR A 259 1.95 19.69 9.39
N ASN A 260 1.79 19.41 8.10
CA ASN A 260 1.17 20.31 7.12
C ASN A 260 -0.13 19.74 6.51
N GLY A 261 -0.43 18.46 6.70
CA GLY A 261 -1.52 17.75 5.99
C GLY A 261 -1.19 17.37 4.55
N GLU A 262 -0.10 17.89 4.02
CA GLU A 262 0.34 17.69 2.64
C GLU A 262 1.86 17.72 2.52
N VAL A 263 2.38 17.27 1.37
CA VAL A 263 3.81 17.35 1.03
C VAL A 263 4.05 18.57 0.17
N ILE A 264 4.85 19.51 0.67
CA ILE A 264 5.19 20.73 -0.06
C ILE A 264 6.31 20.42 -1.05
N ARG A 265 6.02 20.57 -2.34
CA ARG A 265 6.99 20.40 -3.44
C ARG A 265 7.17 21.71 -4.18
N PRO A 266 8.42 22.23 -4.27
CA PRO A 266 8.67 23.39 -5.12
C PRO A 266 8.45 22.99 -6.59
N ALA A 267 7.68 23.80 -7.32
CA ALA A 267 7.47 23.62 -8.74
C ALA A 267 8.37 24.58 -9.52
N LEU A 268 9.19 24.05 -10.42
CA LEU A 268 10.03 24.88 -11.31
C LEU A 268 9.27 25.42 -12.53
N GLY A 269 8.04 24.95 -12.75
CA GLY A 269 7.22 25.37 -13.91
C GLY A 269 7.80 24.92 -15.26
N ILE A 270 8.61 23.86 -15.26
CA ILE A 270 9.21 23.28 -16.47
C ILE A 270 8.72 21.85 -16.67
N SER A 271 8.57 21.46 -17.92
CA SER A 271 8.38 20.06 -18.31
C SER A 271 9.72 19.48 -18.74
N MET A 272 10.08 18.33 -18.21
CA MET A 272 11.32 17.64 -18.55
C MET A 272 11.00 16.27 -19.14
N VAL A 273 11.79 15.88 -20.14
CA VAL A 273 11.75 14.55 -20.75
C VAL A 273 13.16 14.01 -20.79
N ASN A 274 13.34 12.78 -20.34
CA ASN A 274 14.64 12.12 -20.44
C ASN A 274 14.99 11.89 -21.92
N LEU A 275 16.17 12.30 -22.35
CA LEU A 275 16.62 12.12 -23.74
C LEU A 275 16.63 10.66 -24.18
N ASN A 276 16.85 9.73 -23.25
CA ASN A 276 16.83 8.30 -23.57
C ASN A 276 15.43 7.76 -23.89
N ASP A 277 14.39 8.48 -23.49
CA ASP A 277 12.98 8.10 -23.75
C ASP A 277 12.49 8.66 -25.09
N LEU A 278 13.28 9.53 -25.73
CA LEU A 278 12.95 10.12 -27.03
C LEU A 278 13.42 9.22 -28.19
N SER A 279 12.55 9.08 -29.17
CA SER A 279 12.93 8.41 -30.42
C SER A 279 14.00 9.20 -31.17
N THR A 280 14.79 8.52 -31.98
CA THR A 280 15.81 9.14 -32.85
C THR A 280 15.21 10.25 -33.73
N ASN A 281 13.97 10.11 -34.18
CA ASN A 281 13.29 11.12 -34.97
C ASN A 281 12.92 12.35 -34.13
N ALA A 282 12.47 12.15 -32.88
CA ALA A 282 12.16 13.26 -31.97
C ALA A 282 13.44 14.05 -31.64
N LEU A 283 14.57 13.38 -31.39
CA LEU A 283 15.86 14.03 -31.15
C LEU A 283 16.29 14.90 -32.34
N ARG A 284 16.10 14.41 -33.58
CA ARG A 284 16.40 15.19 -34.80
C ARG A 284 15.52 16.42 -34.93
N GLN A 285 14.23 16.34 -34.59
CA GLN A 285 13.31 17.48 -34.66
C GLN A 285 13.70 18.62 -33.72
N ILE A 286 14.28 18.30 -32.57
CA ILE A 286 14.76 19.28 -31.58
C ILE A 286 16.26 19.60 -31.74
N ASN A 287 16.88 19.16 -32.83
CA ASN A 287 18.29 19.40 -33.17
C ASN A 287 19.30 18.86 -32.13
N ILE A 288 18.96 17.79 -31.46
CA ILE A 288 19.89 17.09 -30.55
C ILE A 288 20.57 15.96 -31.32
N PRO A 289 21.92 15.92 -31.36
CA PRO A 289 22.64 14.82 -31.98
C PRO A 289 22.32 13.48 -31.31
N THR A 290 22.10 12.44 -32.10
CA THR A 290 21.81 11.09 -31.62
C THR A 290 22.97 10.42 -30.85
N SER A 291 24.14 11.05 -30.88
CA SER A 291 25.32 10.65 -30.10
C SER A 291 25.30 11.17 -28.66
N VAL A 292 24.38 12.06 -28.31
CA VAL A 292 24.20 12.55 -26.95
C VAL A 292 23.47 11.47 -26.16
N THR A 293 24.16 10.88 -25.19
CA THR A 293 23.63 9.86 -24.28
C THR A 293 23.53 10.47 -22.90
N GLY A 294 22.32 10.67 -22.43
CA GLY A 294 22.02 11.26 -21.13
C GLY A 294 21.83 12.77 -21.17
N GLY A 295 20.91 13.20 -20.36
CA GLY A 295 20.42 14.57 -20.24
C GLY A 295 18.91 14.58 -20.00
N ILE A 296 18.42 15.68 -19.48
CA ILE A 296 17.01 15.92 -19.18
C ILE A 296 16.54 17.09 -20.02
#